data_9c5e5730712b5cb33cdfbe1d2e339095
#
_entry.id   9c5e5730712b5cb33cdfbe1d2e339095
#
_cell.length_a   1.000
_cell.length_b   1.000
_cell.length_c   1.000
_cell.angle_alpha   90.00
_cell.angle_beta   90.00
_cell.angle_gamma   90.00
#
_symmetry.space_group_name_H-M   'P 1'
#
loop_
_entity.id
_entity.type
_entity.pdbx_description
1 polymer ?
#
loop_
_entity_poly.entity_id
_entity_poly.type
_entity_poly.pdbx_seq_one_letter_code
_entity_poly.pdbx_strand_id
1 'polypeptide(L)'
;MNKISAKLLGFVVKAQKHASHWACVTVTVIIATMATSATAEINLTFGSYAADKPTYTVKMYRPFLQYLAQEMTKILGEQVNIKMRITKEYETSIDQLANGEVDFSRFGPASYITVFEREPKIQIIAIESNKGSKRFKGAIAVHADSPIQSLSELKNKSFAFGDQLSTIGRYLAQSHLLDAGISSKELSGYDYLGRHDRVGAAVAAGRFTAGALKESTLSKLIRSGVPIRAMHEFDNVTKPWLAAAGMDSDVLAAIREVMLELKDAELLGDIAEDGFLEGSDADYDIIRQAMKHSKMF
;
A
#
# COMPACT_ATOMS: atom_id res chain seq x y z
N MET A 1 48.60 -24.42 84.57
CA MET A 1 47.35 -24.31 83.81
C MET A 1 47.69 -23.90 82.38
N ASN A 2 47.60 -24.65 81.68
CA ASN A 2 47.56 -25.38 80.41
C ASN A 2 47.82 -24.55 79.17
N LYS A 3 48.96 -24.77 78.52
CA LYS A 3 49.42 -24.27 77.20
C LYS A 3 48.79 -25.04 76.00
N ILE A 4 47.71 -25.83 76.23
CA ILE A 4 47.16 -26.73 75.22
C ILE A 4 45.94 -26.10 74.54
N SER A 5 45.26 -25.08 75.09
CA SER A 5 44.05 -24.49 74.52
C SER A 5 44.27 -23.47 73.40
N ALA A 6 45.50 -22.98 73.20
CA ALA A 6 45.76 -21.94 72.19
C ALA A 6 46.11 -22.49 70.80
N LYS A 7 46.44 -23.78 70.63
CA LYS A 7 46.77 -24.38 69.33
C LYS A 7 45.55 -24.92 68.54
N LEU A 8 44.42 -25.22 69.21
CA LEU A 8 43.23 -25.72 68.50
C LEU A 8 42.38 -24.58 67.91
N LEU A 9 42.45 -23.37 68.45
CA LEU A 9 41.65 -22.25 67.91
C LEU A 9 42.27 -21.67 66.64
N GLY A 10 43.54 -21.87 66.40
CA GLY A 10 44.26 -21.37 65.18
C GLY A 10 44.01 -22.24 63.95
N PHE A 11 43.57 -23.48 64.08
CA PHE A 11 43.37 -24.39 62.95
C PHE A 11 41.96 -24.30 62.39
N VAL A 12 40.95 -23.93 63.16
CA VAL A 12 39.54 -23.79 62.72
C VAL A 12 39.33 -22.49 61.94
N VAL A 13 40.07 -21.41 62.30
CA VAL A 13 39.94 -20.12 61.58
C VAL A 13 40.64 -20.14 60.21
N LYS A 14 41.62 -21.03 59.99
CA LYS A 14 42.31 -21.14 58.67
C LYS A 14 41.56 -22.01 57.67
N ALA A 15 40.73 -22.92 58.12
CA ALA A 15 39.89 -23.75 57.24
C ALA A 15 38.66 -22.99 56.71
N GLN A 16 38.15 -21.99 57.46
CA GLN A 16 36.98 -21.20 57.07
C GLN A 16 37.28 -20.11 56.03
N LYS A 17 38.57 -19.67 55.89
CA LYS A 17 38.92 -18.65 54.88
C LYS A 17 39.12 -19.20 53.46
N HIS A 18 39.25 -20.50 53.27
CA HIS A 18 39.43 -21.09 51.95
C HIS A 18 38.15 -21.61 51.32
N ALA A 19 37.09 -21.85 52.13
CA ALA A 19 35.78 -22.32 51.65
C ALA A 19 34.94 -21.16 51.04
N SER A 20 35.17 -19.91 51.46
CA SER A 20 34.40 -18.74 50.97
C SER A 20 34.85 -18.18 49.62
N HIS A 21 36.08 -18.49 49.17
CA HIS A 21 36.60 -18.00 47.87
C HIS A 21 36.20 -18.89 46.69
N TRP A 22 35.87 -20.16 46.93
CA TRP A 22 35.45 -21.08 45.85
C TRP A 22 33.95 -20.99 45.55
N ALA A 23 33.13 -20.56 46.53
CA ALA A 23 31.71 -20.36 46.35
C ALA A 23 31.37 -19.07 45.57
N CYS A 24 32.23 -18.02 45.63
CA CYS A 24 32.01 -16.80 44.87
C CYS A 24 32.44 -16.91 43.39
N VAL A 25 33.38 -17.78 43.04
CA VAL A 25 33.87 -17.91 41.64
C VAL A 25 32.89 -18.74 40.80
N THR A 26 32.17 -19.70 41.40
CA THR A 26 31.18 -20.53 40.67
C THR A 26 29.85 -19.82 40.43
N VAL A 27 29.47 -18.82 41.22
CA VAL A 27 28.22 -18.03 41.01
C VAL A 27 28.44 -16.97 39.93
N THR A 28 29.63 -16.44 39.75
CA THR A 28 29.92 -15.40 38.75
C THR A 28 30.00 -15.96 37.33
N VAL A 29 30.27 -17.23 37.13
CA VAL A 29 30.37 -17.87 35.81
C VAL A 29 28.98 -18.28 35.25
N ILE A 30 27.98 -18.48 36.12
CA ILE A 30 26.64 -18.92 35.69
C ILE A 30 25.73 -17.74 35.26
N ILE A 31 26.06 -16.49 35.65
CA ILE A 31 25.26 -15.31 35.27
C ILE A 31 25.67 -14.75 33.86
N ALA A 32 26.81 -15.18 33.34
CA ALA A 32 27.31 -14.66 32.05
C ALA A 32 26.79 -15.37 30.80
N THR A 33 25.89 -16.35 30.91
CA THR A 33 25.38 -17.14 29.76
C THR A 33 23.90 -17.01 29.47
N MET A 34 23.20 -16.10 30.14
CA MET A 34 21.89 -15.65 29.66
C MET A 34 22.03 -14.34 28.85
N ALA A 35 22.86 -14.36 27.82
CA ALA A 35 22.67 -13.46 26.70
C ALA A 35 21.33 -13.87 26.07
N THR A 36 20.26 -13.24 26.48
CA THR A 36 19.03 -13.23 25.69
C THR A 36 19.44 -12.73 24.31
N SER A 37 19.51 -13.64 23.35
CA SER A 37 19.57 -13.26 21.96
C SER A 37 18.33 -12.36 21.74
N ALA A 38 18.53 -11.05 21.77
CA ALA A 38 17.55 -10.14 21.25
C ALA A 38 17.42 -10.54 19.78
N THR A 39 16.38 -11.29 19.44
CA THR A 39 16.07 -11.54 18.05
C THR A 39 15.85 -10.16 17.44
N ALA A 40 16.68 -9.80 16.48
CA ALA A 40 16.48 -8.58 15.73
C ALA A 40 15.09 -8.60 15.13
N GLU A 41 14.37 -7.50 15.27
CA GLU A 41 13.01 -7.35 14.72
C GLU A 41 13.04 -6.35 13.58
N ILE A 42 12.50 -6.74 12.43
CA ILE A 42 12.30 -5.88 11.28
C ILE A 42 10.91 -5.26 11.40
N ASN A 43 10.86 -3.95 11.60
CA ASN A 43 9.61 -3.21 11.73
C ASN A 43 9.38 -2.36 10.49
N LEU A 44 8.37 -2.71 9.68
CA LEU A 44 8.01 -2.03 8.45
C LEU A 44 6.67 -1.32 8.59
N THR A 45 6.50 -0.23 7.86
CA THR A 45 5.24 0.51 7.73
C THR A 45 4.78 0.48 6.28
N PHE A 46 3.63 -0.15 6.04
CA PHE A 46 2.92 -0.08 4.76
C PHE A 46 2.08 1.20 4.71
N GLY A 47 2.25 2.01 3.66
CA GLY A 47 1.47 3.22 3.40
C GLY A 47 0.50 3.06 2.23
N SER A 48 -0.69 3.65 2.33
CA SER A 48 -1.60 3.79 1.20
C SER A 48 -2.66 4.85 1.48
N TYR A 49 -3.39 5.27 0.45
CA TYR A 49 -4.57 6.13 0.58
C TYR A 49 -5.86 5.36 0.34
N ALA A 50 -6.95 5.88 0.89
CA ALA A 50 -8.28 5.30 0.73
C ALA A 50 -8.96 5.84 -0.55
N ALA A 51 -8.79 5.14 -1.68
CA ALA A 51 -9.50 5.44 -2.93
C ALA A 51 -11.01 5.11 -2.88
N ASP A 52 -11.42 4.31 -1.91
CA ASP A 52 -12.79 3.93 -1.56
C ASP A 52 -13.01 4.13 -0.05
N LYS A 53 -14.01 3.50 0.57
CA LYS A 53 -14.24 3.60 2.03
C LYS A 53 -13.01 3.16 2.83
N PRO A 54 -12.49 3.95 3.77
CA PRO A 54 -11.28 3.60 4.54
C PRO A 54 -11.38 2.26 5.27
N THR A 55 -12.55 1.93 5.83
CA THR A 55 -12.78 0.65 6.52
C THR A 55 -12.64 -0.54 5.58
N TYR A 56 -13.08 -0.40 4.33
CA TYR A 56 -12.89 -1.38 3.28
C TYR A 56 -11.40 -1.54 2.92
N THR A 57 -10.69 -0.43 2.77
CA THR A 57 -9.24 -0.42 2.47
C THR A 57 -8.44 -1.18 3.53
N VAL A 58 -8.71 -0.93 4.81
CA VAL A 58 -8.05 -1.65 5.92
C VAL A 58 -8.39 -3.15 5.90
N LYS A 59 -9.67 -3.50 5.67
CA LYS A 59 -10.10 -4.91 5.61
C LYS A 59 -9.41 -5.65 4.46
N MET A 60 -9.23 -5.00 3.33
CA MET A 60 -8.60 -5.57 2.14
C MET A 60 -7.10 -5.87 2.35
N TYR A 61 -6.35 -4.95 2.97
CA TYR A 61 -4.91 -5.12 3.11
C TYR A 61 -4.49 -6.02 4.27
N ARG A 62 -5.26 -6.05 5.36
CA ARG A 62 -4.84 -6.71 6.61
C ARG A 62 -4.43 -8.17 6.44
N PRO A 63 -5.22 -9.07 5.81
CA PRO A 63 -4.84 -10.47 5.65
C PRO A 63 -3.55 -10.63 4.84
N PHE A 64 -3.44 -9.89 3.74
CA PHE A 64 -2.26 -9.91 2.88
C PHE A 64 -0.98 -9.45 3.61
N LEU A 65 -1.04 -8.34 4.36
CA LEU A 65 0.12 -7.83 5.09
C LEU A 65 0.55 -8.75 6.23
N GLN A 66 -0.41 -9.44 6.87
CA GLN A 66 -0.11 -10.46 7.87
C GLN A 66 0.61 -11.68 7.25
N TYR A 67 0.11 -12.16 6.11
CA TYR A 67 0.76 -13.23 5.36
C TYR A 67 2.17 -12.81 4.91
N LEU A 68 2.31 -11.62 4.33
CA LEU A 68 3.59 -11.08 3.88
C LEU A 68 4.62 -11.05 5.02
N ALA A 69 4.23 -10.55 6.20
CA ALA A 69 5.10 -10.53 7.37
C ALA A 69 5.53 -11.93 7.83
N GLN A 70 4.62 -12.91 7.81
CA GLN A 70 4.91 -14.29 8.18
C GLN A 70 5.91 -14.96 7.22
N GLU A 71 5.71 -14.81 5.91
CA GLU A 71 6.61 -15.40 4.92
C GLU A 71 7.98 -14.72 4.92
N MET A 72 8.04 -13.40 5.02
CA MET A 72 9.29 -12.68 5.17
C MET A 72 10.07 -13.08 6.42
N THR A 73 9.37 -13.35 7.54
CA THR A 73 10.01 -13.87 8.78
C THR A 73 10.72 -15.19 8.51
N LYS A 74 10.14 -16.08 7.70
CA LYS A 74 10.78 -17.36 7.33
C LYS A 74 12.01 -17.17 6.43
N ILE A 75 11.92 -16.24 5.47
CA ILE A 75 13.01 -15.96 4.51
C ILE A 75 14.18 -15.29 5.21
N LEU A 76 13.91 -14.27 6.03
CA LEU A 76 14.94 -13.43 6.65
C LEU A 76 15.48 -14.02 7.95
N GLY A 77 14.78 -14.98 8.57
CA GLY A 77 15.16 -15.55 9.87
C GLY A 77 15.01 -14.61 11.05
N GLU A 78 14.42 -13.43 10.85
CA GLU A 78 14.14 -12.40 11.85
C GLU A 78 12.64 -12.09 11.88
N GLN A 79 12.11 -11.76 13.07
CA GLN A 79 10.70 -11.43 13.21
C GLN A 79 10.37 -10.16 12.40
N VAL A 80 9.46 -10.27 11.43
CA VAL A 80 8.96 -9.14 10.64
C VAL A 80 7.61 -8.69 11.16
N ASN A 81 7.47 -7.39 11.42
CA ASN A 81 6.22 -6.74 11.80
C ASN A 81 5.86 -5.68 10.78
N ILE A 82 4.63 -5.69 10.25
CA ILE A 82 4.15 -4.69 9.28
C ILE A 82 3.01 -3.90 9.91
N LYS A 83 3.22 -2.59 10.11
CA LYS A 83 2.19 -1.64 10.49
C LYS A 83 1.52 -1.06 9.25
N MET A 84 0.25 -0.66 9.35
CA MET A 84 -0.51 -0.07 8.25
C MET A 84 -0.83 1.40 8.56
N ARG A 85 -0.54 2.28 7.61
CA ARG A 85 -0.89 3.71 7.65
C ARG A 85 -1.74 4.06 6.43
N ILE A 86 -3.02 4.33 6.65
CA ILE A 86 -3.96 4.70 5.59
C ILE A 86 -4.33 6.18 5.74
N THR A 87 -4.09 6.96 4.70
CA THR A 87 -4.48 8.37 4.63
C THR A 87 -5.78 8.56 3.86
N LYS A 88 -6.40 9.72 4.00
CA LYS A 88 -7.60 10.09 3.23
C LYS A 88 -7.19 10.65 1.87
N GLU A 89 -6.20 11.51 1.88
CA GLU A 89 -5.71 12.28 0.73
C GLU A 89 -4.54 11.54 0.06
N TYR A 90 -4.53 11.53 -1.26
CA TYR A 90 -3.47 10.93 -2.08
C TYR A 90 -2.14 11.63 -1.85
N GLU A 91 -2.15 12.97 -1.81
CA GLU A 91 -0.96 13.79 -1.62
C GLU A 91 -0.19 13.41 -0.36
N THR A 92 -0.89 13.32 0.79
CA THR A 92 -0.27 12.92 2.06
C THR A 92 0.43 11.55 1.98
N SER A 93 -0.18 10.58 1.29
CA SER A 93 0.40 9.25 1.18
C SER A 93 1.62 9.24 0.24
N ILE A 94 1.57 10.05 -0.82
CA ILE A 94 2.69 10.25 -1.75
C ILE A 94 3.87 10.88 -1.02
N ASP A 95 3.64 11.95 -0.24
CA ASP A 95 4.68 12.60 0.56
C ASP A 95 5.30 11.65 1.58
N GLN A 96 4.49 10.84 2.27
CA GLN A 96 4.99 9.87 3.24
C GLN A 96 5.96 8.86 2.61
N LEU A 97 5.68 8.36 1.41
CA LEU A 97 6.60 7.45 0.73
C LEU A 97 7.85 8.17 0.22
N ALA A 98 7.68 9.36 -0.38
CA ALA A 98 8.80 10.16 -0.88
C ALA A 98 9.79 10.55 0.22
N ASN A 99 9.28 10.83 1.42
CA ASN A 99 10.08 11.23 2.58
C ASN A 99 10.59 10.04 3.42
N GLY A 100 10.27 8.79 3.05
CA GLY A 100 10.66 7.59 3.82
C GLY A 100 9.93 7.45 5.16
N GLU A 101 8.76 8.09 5.33
CA GLU A 101 7.94 7.95 6.54
C GLU A 101 7.16 6.62 6.56
N VAL A 102 7.06 5.96 5.42
CA VAL A 102 6.59 4.59 5.22
C VAL A 102 7.60 3.84 4.37
N ASP A 103 7.76 2.55 4.62
CA ASP A 103 8.79 1.73 3.99
C ASP A 103 8.36 1.26 2.60
N PHE A 104 7.08 0.96 2.43
CA PHE A 104 6.52 0.56 1.14
C PHE A 104 5.05 0.95 1.02
N SER A 105 4.58 1.04 -0.23
CA SER A 105 3.25 1.54 -0.53
C SER A 105 2.63 0.84 -1.74
N ARG A 106 1.30 0.88 -1.82
CA ARG A 106 0.55 0.54 -3.02
C ARG A 106 -0.17 1.76 -3.55
N PHE A 107 0.16 2.20 -4.76
CA PHE A 107 -0.40 3.41 -5.36
C PHE A 107 -1.13 3.13 -6.69
N GLY A 108 -1.92 4.10 -7.13
CA GLY A 108 -2.35 4.16 -8.52
C GLY A 108 -1.20 4.59 -9.44
N PRO A 109 -1.25 4.29 -10.74
CA PRO A 109 -0.18 4.62 -11.68
C PRO A 109 0.24 6.09 -11.71
N ALA A 110 -0.70 7.04 -11.69
CA ALA A 110 -0.36 8.46 -11.66
C ALA A 110 0.32 8.88 -10.35
N SER A 111 -0.12 8.31 -9.21
CA SER A 111 0.52 8.56 -7.91
C SER A 111 1.95 7.99 -7.87
N TYR A 112 2.19 6.85 -8.54
CA TYR A 112 3.55 6.32 -8.74
C TYR A 112 4.40 7.33 -9.52
N ILE A 113 3.93 7.83 -10.65
CA ILE A 113 4.66 8.82 -11.45
C ILE A 113 4.96 10.06 -10.59
N THR A 114 3.99 10.54 -9.85
CA THR A 114 4.16 11.72 -8.98
C THR A 114 5.19 11.48 -7.88
N VAL A 115 5.19 10.32 -7.21
CA VAL A 115 6.19 10.03 -6.17
C VAL A 115 7.57 9.82 -6.78
N PHE A 116 7.68 9.19 -7.95
CA PHE A 116 8.94 8.99 -8.65
C PHE A 116 9.58 10.31 -9.12
N GLU A 117 8.76 11.29 -9.52
CA GLU A 117 9.23 12.65 -9.83
C GLU A 117 9.78 13.38 -8.59
N ARG A 118 9.28 13.08 -7.38
CA ARG A 118 9.75 13.67 -6.10
C ARG A 118 10.99 12.95 -5.56
N GLU A 119 11.01 11.63 -5.63
CA GLU A 119 12.10 10.76 -5.17
C GLU A 119 12.38 9.66 -6.22
N PRO A 120 13.33 9.90 -7.15
CA PRO A 120 13.64 8.96 -8.24
C PRO A 120 14.27 7.63 -7.79
N LYS A 121 14.65 7.49 -6.51
CA LYS A 121 15.19 6.24 -5.96
C LYS A 121 14.11 5.28 -5.45
N ILE A 122 12.83 5.65 -5.55
CA ILE A 122 11.70 4.75 -5.31
C ILE A 122 11.78 3.56 -6.26
N GLN A 123 11.58 2.35 -5.75
CA GLN A 123 11.68 1.14 -6.54
C GLN A 123 10.33 0.44 -6.68
N ILE A 124 10.05 -0.10 -7.85
CA ILE A 124 8.90 -0.99 -8.04
C ILE A 124 9.26 -2.37 -7.46
N ILE A 125 8.48 -2.81 -6.47
CA ILE A 125 8.56 -4.16 -5.90
C ILE A 125 7.95 -5.16 -6.88
N ALA A 126 6.67 -4.94 -7.22
CA ALA A 126 5.89 -5.76 -8.14
C ALA A 126 4.71 -4.95 -8.70
N ILE A 127 4.08 -5.44 -9.75
CA ILE A 127 2.86 -4.88 -10.36
C ILE A 127 1.74 -5.91 -10.23
N GLU A 128 0.52 -5.46 -9.89
CA GLU A 128 -0.64 -6.34 -9.80
C GLU A 128 -0.95 -7.00 -11.14
N SER A 129 -1.28 -8.28 -11.10
CA SER A 129 -1.77 -9.04 -12.24
C SER A 129 -3.31 -9.02 -12.30
N ASN A 130 -3.84 -8.90 -13.48
CA ASN A 130 -5.26 -9.06 -13.79
C ASN A 130 -5.38 -10.02 -14.99
N LYS A 131 -5.64 -11.30 -14.71
CA LYS A 131 -5.67 -12.39 -15.71
C LYS A 131 -4.38 -12.47 -16.53
N GLY A 132 -3.23 -12.42 -15.84
CA GLY A 132 -1.92 -12.42 -16.47
C GLY A 132 -1.56 -11.11 -17.18
N SER A 133 -2.40 -10.09 -17.11
CA SER A 133 -2.18 -8.78 -17.76
C SER A 133 -1.88 -7.68 -16.74
N LYS A 134 -1.08 -6.71 -17.15
CA LYS A 134 -0.83 -5.46 -16.42
C LYS A 134 -1.90 -4.40 -16.73
N ARG A 135 -3.15 -4.79 -17.00
CA ARG A 135 -4.24 -3.88 -17.36
C ARG A 135 -5.49 -4.13 -16.52
N PHE A 136 -6.20 -3.05 -16.20
CA PHE A 136 -7.53 -3.08 -15.63
C PHE A 136 -8.32 -1.86 -16.11
N LYS A 137 -9.63 -1.80 -15.83
CA LYS A 137 -10.49 -0.77 -16.43
C LYS A 137 -10.88 0.34 -15.46
N GLY A 138 -10.99 1.54 -16.01
CA GLY A 138 -11.78 2.64 -15.50
C GLY A 138 -13.06 2.80 -16.31
N ALA A 139 -14.02 3.53 -15.74
CA ALA A 139 -15.28 3.82 -16.40
C ALA A 139 -15.73 5.26 -16.15
N ILE A 140 -16.39 5.84 -17.15
CA ILE A 140 -17.25 6.99 -16.97
C ILE A 140 -18.68 6.45 -16.86
N ALA A 141 -19.29 6.69 -15.71
CA ALA A 141 -20.62 6.22 -15.39
C ALA A 141 -21.64 7.36 -15.49
N VAL A 142 -22.87 6.97 -15.80
CA VAL A 142 -24.08 7.81 -15.79
C VAL A 142 -25.17 7.12 -14.97
N HIS A 143 -26.24 7.84 -14.63
CA HIS A 143 -27.43 7.21 -14.03
C HIS A 143 -27.96 6.09 -14.93
N ALA A 144 -28.53 5.03 -14.37
CA ALA A 144 -28.99 3.88 -15.13
C ALA A 144 -30.01 4.27 -16.22
N ASP A 145 -30.94 5.20 -15.91
CA ASP A 145 -31.96 5.70 -16.81
C ASP A 145 -31.52 6.87 -17.72
N SER A 146 -30.22 7.25 -17.66
CA SER A 146 -29.70 8.34 -18.49
C SER A 146 -29.80 7.99 -19.98
N PRO A 147 -30.24 8.89 -20.85
CA PRO A 147 -30.24 8.66 -22.30
C PRO A 147 -28.82 8.79 -22.92
N ILE A 148 -27.85 9.30 -22.18
CA ILE A 148 -26.49 9.57 -22.68
C ILE A 148 -25.77 8.26 -23.00
N GLN A 149 -25.25 8.12 -24.24
CA GLN A 149 -24.59 6.93 -24.74
C GLN A 149 -23.12 7.16 -25.15
N SER A 150 -22.71 8.42 -25.31
CA SER A 150 -21.38 8.77 -25.81
C SER A 150 -20.74 9.92 -25.02
N LEU A 151 -19.40 10.02 -25.05
CA LEU A 151 -18.68 11.12 -24.42
C LEU A 151 -19.08 12.49 -24.98
N SER A 152 -19.32 12.60 -26.29
CA SER A 152 -19.67 13.87 -26.92
C SER A 152 -20.99 14.47 -26.39
N GLU A 153 -21.91 13.64 -25.90
CA GLU A 153 -23.17 14.07 -25.29
C GLU A 153 -23.01 14.69 -23.89
N LEU A 154 -21.79 14.61 -23.31
CA LEU A 154 -21.47 15.26 -22.04
C LEU A 154 -21.21 16.78 -22.19
N LYS A 155 -21.22 17.33 -23.41
CA LYS A 155 -21.13 18.78 -23.62
C LYS A 155 -22.28 19.49 -22.89
N ASN A 156 -21.92 20.55 -22.14
CA ASN A 156 -22.82 21.30 -21.26
C ASN A 156 -23.48 20.45 -20.14
N LYS A 157 -22.85 19.34 -19.74
CA LYS A 157 -23.27 18.51 -18.60
C LYS A 157 -22.29 18.64 -17.44
N SER A 158 -22.77 18.31 -16.23
CA SER A 158 -21.92 18.30 -15.04
C SER A 158 -21.14 16.98 -14.91
N PHE A 159 -19.90 17.04 -14.38
CA PHE A 159 -19.04 15.89 -14.28
C PHE A 159 -18.38 15.77 -12.89
N ALA A 160 -18.39 14.56 -12.31
CA ALA A 160 -17.72 14.24 -11.06
C ALA A 160 -16.38 13.53 -11.32
N PHE A 161 -15.29 14.12 -10.89
CA PHE A 161 -13.98 13.50 -10.84
C PHE A 161 -13.72 12.82 -9.50
N GLY A 162 -12.74 11.90 -9.45
CA GLY A 162 -12.23 11.30 -8.21
C GLY A 162 -11.32 12.25 -7.45
N ASP A 163 -10.16 11.75 -7.01
CA ASP A 163 -9.10 12.59 -6.44
C ASP A 163 -8.31 13.31 -7.54
N GLN A 164 -7.76 14.48 -7.21
CA GLN A 164 -6.96 15.29 -8.16
C GLN A 164 -5.68 14.57 -8.62
N LEU A 165 -5.19 13.58 -7.89
CA LEU A 165 -4.04 12.75 -8.24
C LEU A 165 -4.43 11.33 -8.71
N SER A 166 -5.73 11.10 -8.93
CA SER A 166 -6.23 9.80 -9.38
C SER A 166 -6.00 9.57 -10.88
N THR A 167 -5.38 8.44 -11.21
CA THR A 167 -5.22 8.00 -12.61
C THR A 167 -6.54 7.91 -13.35
N ILE A 168 -7.50 7.14 -12.80
CA ILE A 168 -8.82 6.91 -13.40
C ILE A 168 -9.74 8.11 -13.15
N GLY A 169 -9.81 8.54 -11.88
CA GLY A 169 -10.76 9.56 -11.44
C GLY A 169 -10.47 10.95 -11.99
N ARG A 170 -9.28 11.18 -12.56
CA ARG A 170 -8.92 12.45 -13.19
C ARG A 170 -8.20 12.26 -14.53
N TYR A 171 -6.94 11.81 -14.52
CA TYR A 171 -6.05 11.97 -15.68
C TYR A 171 -6.55 11.26 -16.93
N LEU A 172 -6.90 9.98 -16.83
CA LEU A 172 -7.45 9.24 -17.96
C LEU A 172 -8.84 9.75 -18.36
N ALA A 173 -9.71 10.04 -17.38
CA ALA A 173 -11.04 10.59 -17.68
C ALA A 173 -10.94 11.93 -18.43
N GLN A 174 -10.07 12.84 -17.98
CA GLN A 174 -9.84 14.12 -18.68
C GLN A 174 -9.26 13.90 -20.07
N SER A 175 -8.32 12.96 -20.24
CA SER A 175 -7.77 12.62 -21.55
C SER A 175 -8.87 12.14 -22.50
N HIS A 176 -9.74 11.23 -22.08
CA HIS A 176 -10.86 10.74 -22.90
C HIS A 176 -11.90 11.81 -23.20
N LEU A 177 -12.16 12.72 -22.26
CA LEU A 177 -13.04 13.88 -22.53
C LEU A 177 -12.43 14.82 -23.58
N LEU A 178 -11.13 15.12 -23.47
CA LEU A 178 -10.42 15.94 -24.44
C LEU A 178 -10.43 15.31 -25.85
N ASP A 179 -10.20 13.98 -25.95
CA ASP A 179 -10.29 13.24 -27.22
C ASP A 179 -11.69 13.32 -27.84
N ALA A 180 -12.74 13.48 -27.01
CA ALA A 180 -14.10 13.71 -27.45
C ALA A 180 -14.45 15.21 -27.69
N GLY A 181 -13.45 16.11 -27.63
CA GLY A 181 -13.63 17.55 -27.80
C GLY A 181 -14.24 18.26 -26.60
N ILE A 182 -14.11 17.70 -25.40
CA ILE A 182 -14.67 18.27 -24.17
C ILE A 182 -13.53 18.63 -23.22
N SER A 183 -13.26 19.92 -23.09
CA SER A 183 -12.43 20.51 -22.04
C SER A 183 -13.30 20.94 -20.84
N SER A 184 -12.67 21.51 -19.84
CA SER A 184 -13.39 22.07 -18.68
C SER A 184 -14.40 23.15 -19.06
N LYS A 185 -14.17 23.86 -20.19
CA LYS A 185 -15.06 24.93 -20.67
C LYS A 185 -16.33 24.41 -21.33
N GLU A 186 -16.29 23.21 -21.90
CA GLU A 186 -17.46 22.56 -22.51
C GLU A 186 -18.34 21.83 -21.49
N LEU A 187 -17.91 21.68 -20.23
CA LEU A 187 -18.77 21.19 -19.16
C LEU A 187 -19.59 22.33 -18.54
N SER A 188 -20.80 22.03 -18.05
CA SER A 188 -21.58 22.99 -17.25
C SER A 188 -20.98 23.22 -15.85
N GLY A 189 -20.11 22.33 -15.40
CA GLY A 189 -19.38 22.37 -14.15
C GLY A 189 -18.82 21.01 -13.80
N TYR A 190 -17.82 20.99 -12.93
CA TYR A 190 -17.24 19.75 -12.41
C TYR A 190 -16.71 19.95 -11.00
N ASP A 191 -16.55 18.83 -10.28
CA ASP A 191 -15.93 18.83 -8.94
C ASP A 191 -15.12 17.55 -8.71
N TYR A 192 -14.19 17.62 -7.74
CA TYR A 192 -13.38 16.49 -7.29
C TYR A 192 -13.90 15.95 -5.97
N LEU A 193 -14.42 14.72 -5.98
CA LEU A 193 -15.08 14.11 -4.82
C LEU A 193 -14.15 13.21 -4.00
N GLY A 194 -12.88 13.08 -4.41
CA GLY A 194 -11.82 12.35 -3.73
C GLY A 194 -11.89 10.84 -3.91
N ARG A 195 -13.04 10.21 -3.70
CA ARG A 195 -13.19 8.75 -3.71
C ARG A 195 -14.12 8.26 -4.81
N HIS A 196 -13.81 7.08 -5.37
CA HIS A 196 -14.63 6.45 -6.42
C HIS A 196 -16.06 6.15 -5.98
N ASP A 197 -16.27 5.67 -4.75
CA ASP A 197 -17.60 5.39 -4.22
C ASP A 197 -18.45 6.67 -4.05
N ARG A 198 -17.83 7.81 -3.74
CA ARG A 198 -18.51 9.11 -3.69
C ARG A 198 -18.95 9.60 -5.08
N VAL A 199 -18.09 9.37 -6.08
CA VAL A 199 -18.43 9.69 -7.48
C VAL A 199 -19.65 8.91 -7.91
N GLY A 200 -19.67 7.58 -7.73
CA GLY A 200 -20.80 6.75 -8.08
C GLY A 200 -22.09 7.14 -7.34
N ALA A 201 -22.01 7.41 -6.04
CA ALA A 201 -23.15 7.88 -5.25
C ALA A 201 -23.68 9.25 -5.71
N ALA A 202 -22.78 10.16 -6.13
CA ALA A 202 -23.17 11.49 -6.62
C ALA A 202 -23.89 11.42 -7.97
N VAL A 203 -23.43 10.53 -8.86
CA VAL A 203 -24.09 10.27 -10.15
C VAL A 203 -25.46 9.60 -9.93
N ALA A 204 -25.55 8.60 -9.06
CA ALA A 204 -26.81 7.93 -8.71
C ALA A 204 -27.86 8.89 -8.13
N ALA A 205 -27.42 9.87 -7.33
CA ALA A 205 -28.27 10.89 -6.74
C ALA A 205 -28.61 12.05 -7.69
N GLY A 206 -28.16 12.01 -8.96
CA GLY A 206 -28.41 13.07 -9.95
C GLY A 206 -27.69 14.38 -9.66
N ARG A 207 -26.72 14.41 -8.73
CA ARG A 207 -25.93 15.63 -8.44
C ARG A 207 -24.95 15.98 -9.56
N PHE A 208 -24.50 14.98 -10.29
CA PHE A 208 -23.69 15.09 -11.49
C PHE A 208 -24.27 14.19 -12.58
N THR A 209 -24.19 14.65 -13.83
CA THR A 209 -24.68 13.88 -14.98
C THR A 209 -23.84 12.64 -15.25
N ALA A 210 -22.52 12.74 -15.09
CA ALA A 210 -21.57 11.66 -15.27
C ALA A 210 -20.44 11.76 -14.27
N GLY A 211 -19.64 10.68 -14.13
CA GLY A 211 -18.47 10.71 -13.30
C GLY A 211 -17.51 9.55 -13.56
N ALA A 212 -16.24 9.77 -13.25
CA ALA A 212 -15.16 8.81 -13.49
C ALA A 212 -14.83 8.01 -12.23
N LEU A 213 -14.88 6.69 -12.32
CA LEU A 213 -14.58 5.80 -11.23
C LEU A 213 -13.96 4.48 -11.72
N LYS A 214 -13.34 3.75 -10.79
CA LYS A 214 -12.79 2.43 -11.07
C LYS A 214 -13.92 1.45 -11.41
N GLU A 215 -13.71 0.61 -12.44
CA GLU A 215 -14.73 -0.35 -12.90
C GLU A 215 -15.17 -1.28 -11.76
N SER A 216 -14.24 -1.81 -10.96
CA SER A 216 -14.60 -2.71 -9.85
C SER A 216 -15.42 -2.02 -8.75
N THR A 217 -15.25 -0.70 -8.55
CA THR A 217 -16.12 0.08 -7.65
C THR A 217 -17.50 0.28 -8.28
N LEU A 218 -17.57 0.58 -9.59
CA LEU A 218 -18.83 0.66 -10.33
C LEU A 218 -19.61 -0.65 -10.22
N SER A 219 -18.97 -1.77 -10.51
CA SER A 219 -19.57 -3.11 -10.41
C SER A 219 -20.08 -3.44 -9.00
N LYS A 220 -19.34 -3.05 -7.94
CA LYS A 220 -19.78 -3.22 -6.55
C LYS A 220 -21.03 -2.38 -6.25
N LEU A 221 -21.08 -1.14 -6.71
CA LEU A 221 -22.22 -0.24 -6.52
C LEU A 221 -23.47 -0.79 -7.25
N ILE A 222 -23.33 -1.23 -8.49
CA ILE A 222 -24.41 -1.86 -9.26
C ILE A 222 -24.95 -3.10 -8.54
N ARG A 223 -24.08 -4.00 -8.09
CA ARG A 223 -24.51 -5.20 -7.30
C ARG A 223 -25.19 -4.85 -5.99
N SER A 224 -24.93 -3.66 -5.44
CA SER A 224 -25.61 -3.14 -4.24
C SER A 224 -26.91 -2.39 -4.55
N GLY A 225 -27.39 -2.40 -5.80
CA GLY A 225 -28.64 -1.77 -6.21
C GLY A 225 -28.51 -0.27 -6.49
N VAL A 226 -27.32 0.29 -6.59
CA VAL A 226 -27.12 1.70 -6.94
C VAL A 226 -27.44 1.91 -8.43
N PRO A 227 -28.34 2.84 -8.81
CA PRO A 227 -28.86 2.97 -10.18
C PRO A 227 -27.87 3.75 -11.08
N ILE A 228 -26.74 3.12 -11.40
CA ILE A 228 -25.73 3.67 -12.32
C ILE A 228 -25.29 2.59 -13.33
N ARG A 229 -24.78 3.01 -14.47
CA ARG A 229 -24.18 2.13 -15.47
C ARG A 229 -22.90 2.72 -16.04
N ALA A 230 -22.04 1.86 -16.59
CA ALA A 230 -20.95 2.31 -17.44
C ALA A 230 -21.54 2.93 -18.72
N MET A 231 -21.03 4.10 -19.11
CA MET A 231 -21.31 4.72 -20.40
C MET A 231 -20.08 4.59 -21.33
N HIS A 232 -18.89 4.73 -20.76
CA HIS A 232 -17.63 4.57 -21.48
C HIS A 232 -16.61 3.86 -20.57
N GLU A 233 -15.94 2.83 -21.09
CA GLU A 233 -14.85 2.13 -20.42
C GLU A 233 -13.52 2.44 -21.08
N PHE A 234 -12.46 2.44 -20.30
CA PHE A 234 -11.10 2.68 -20.78
C PHE A 234 -10.07 1.87 -20.00
N ASP A 235 -8.98 1.54 -20.64
CA ASP A 235 -7.89 0.77 -20.05
C ASP A 235 -7.02 1.64 -19.12
N ASN A 236 -6.51 1.00 -18.08
CA ASN A 236 -5.50 1.54 -17.18
C ASN A 236 -4.43 0.49 -16.90
N VAL A 237 -3.23 0.92 -16.54
CA VAL A 237 -2.17 0.05 -16.04
C VAL A 237 -2.49 -0.39 -14.62
N THR A 238 -2.18 -1.65 -14.27
CA THR A 238 -2.36 -2.15 -12.90
C THR A 238 -1.43 -1.43 -11.91
N LYS A 239 -1.74 -1.56 -10.64
CA LYS A 239 -1.09 -0.76 -9.60
C LYS A 239 0.26 -1.32 -9.23
N PRO A 240 1.28 -0.45 -9.09
CA PRO A 240 2.57 -0.84 -8.54
C PRO A 240 2.53 -0.90 -7.02
N TRP A 241 3.31 -1.82 -6.49
CA TRP A 241 3.78 -1.82 -5.12
C TRP A 241 5.20 -1.27 -5.12
N LEU A 242 5.48 -0.34 -4.23
CA LEU A 242 6.64 0.54 -4.27
C LEU A 242 7.41 0.45 -2.96
N ALA A 243 8.73 0.38 -3.04
CA ALA A 243 9.62 0.52 -1.89
C ALA A 243 10.13 1.96 -1.80
N ALA A 244 10.24 2.47 -0.60
CA ALA A 244 10.89 3.76 -0.31
C ALA A 244 12.37 3.74 -0.71
N ALA A 245 12.93 4.89 -0.97
CA ALA A 245 14.36 5.04 -1.19
C ALA A 245 15.14 4.58 0.04
N GLY A 246 16.15 3.72 -0.19
CA GLY A 246 17.01 3.21 0.89
C GLY A 246 16.45 2.03 1.67
N MET A 247 15.35 1.40 1.22
CA MET A 247 14.94 0.11 1.78
C MET A 247 16.10 -0.88 1.72
N ASP A 248 16.30 -1.65 2.78
CA ASP A 248 17.29 -2.70 2.82
C ASP A 248 17.10 -3.70 1.66
N SER A 249 18.21 -4.13 1.04
CA SER A 249 18.16 -4.97 -0.17
C SER A 249 17.58 -6.36 0.09
N ASP A 250 17.85 -6.95 1.27
CA ASP A 250 17.38 -8.29 1.61
C ASP A 250 15.89 -8.22 1.95
N VAL A 251 15.44 -7.16 2.62
CA VAL A 251 14.03 -6.88 2.87
C VAL A 251 13.27 -6.68 1.56
N LEU A 252 13.83 -5.89 0.62
CA LEU A 252 13.22 -5.67 -0.70
C LEU A 252 13.12 -6.97 -1.50
N ALA A 253 14.17 -7.79 -1.49
CA ALA A 253 14.18 -9.09 -2.15
C ALA A 253 13.12 -10.03 -1.57
N ALA A 254 13.03 -10.11 -0.23
CA ALA A 254 12.05 -10.95 0.45
C ALA A 254 10.60 -10.53 0.14
N ILE A 255 10.28 -9.21 0.18
CA ILE A 255 8.94 -8.73 -0.20
C ILE A 255 8.62 -9.13 -1.65
N ARG A 256 9.58 -8.93 -2.57
CA ARG A 256 9.40 -9.24 -4.00
C ARG A 256 9.16 -10.73 -4.23
N GLU A 257 9.97 -11.59 -3.60
CA GLU A 257 9.85 -13.05 -3.70
C GLU A 257 8.45 -13.50 -3.25
N VAL A 258 8.04 -13.13 -2.03
CA VAL A 258 6.73 -13.50 -1.49
C VAL A 258 5.58 -13.03 -2.38
N MET A 259 5.67 -11.79 -2.91
CA MET A 259 4.61 -11.25 -3.76
C MET A 259 4.53 -11.97 -5.11
N LEU A 260 5.65 -12.23 -5.78
CA LEU A 260 5.66 -12.86 -7.10
C LEU A 260 5.22 -14.33 -7.05
N GLU A 261 5.46 -15.01 -5.92
CA GLU A 261 5.06 -16.40 -5.71
C GLU A 261 3.60 -16.56 -5.26
N LEU A 262 2.98 -15.51 -4.71
CA LEU A 262 1.61 -15.57 -4.18
C LEU A 262 0.57 -15.85 -5.27
N LYS A 263 -0.17 -16.96 -5.11
CA LYS A 263 -1.28 -17.38 -5.99
C LYS A 263 -2.58 -17.63 -5.23
N ASP A 264 -2.59 -17.46 -3.90
CA ASP A 264 -3.77 -17.68 -3.08
C ASP A 264 -4.82 -16.60 -3.35
N ALA A 265 -5.93 -17.00 -3.96
CA ALA A 265 -7.01 -16.10 -4.34
C ALA A 265 -7.72 -15.45 -3.14
N GLU A 266 -7.74 -16.11 -1.98
CA GLU A 266 -8.35 -15.56 -0.76
C GLU A 266 -7.49 -14.41 -0.19
N LEU A 267 -6.18 -14.59 -0.16
CA LEU A 267 -5.22 -13.55 0.27
C LEU A 267 -5.14 -12.39 -0.72
N LEU A 268 -5.19 -12.68 -2.02
CA LEU A 268 -5.20 -11.65 -3.07
C LEU A 268 -6.48 -10.81 -3.01
N GLY A 269 -7.63 -11.44 -2.85
CA GLY A 269 -8.92 -10.77 -2.66
C GLY A 269 -9.18 -9.66 -3.69
N ASP A 270 -9.39 -8.45 -3.20
CA ASP A 270 -9.58 -7.25 -4.04
C ASP A 270 -8.27 -6.48 -4.33
N ILE A 271 -7.11 -7.04 -3.96
CA ILE A 271 -5.79 -6.44 -4.22
C ILE A 271 -5.39 -6.69 -5.67
N ALA A 272 -5.33 -7.98 -6.07
CA ALA A 272 -4.97 -8.41 -7.40
C ALA A 272 -5.81 -9.63 -7.77
N GLU A 273 -6.10 -9.85 -9.05
CA GLU A 273 -7.00 -10.93 -9.45
C GLU A 273 -6.33 -12.31 -9.40
N ASP A 274 -5.06 -12.38 -9.81
CA ASP A 274 -4.33 -13.65 -9.95
C ASP A 274 -2.84 -13.58 -9.55
N GLY A 275 -2.47 -12.58 -8.75
CA GLY A 275 -1.12 -12.41 -8.21
C GLY A 275 -0.40 -11.16 -8.68
N PHE A 276 0.91 -11.28 -8.79
CA PHE A 276 1.79 -10.16 -9.12
C PHE A 276 2.73 -10.55 -10.25
N LEU A 277 3.19 -9.53 -10.98
CA LEU A 277 4.13 -9.62 -12.09
C LEU A 277 5.33 -8.69 -11.81
N GLU A 278 6.46 -9.01 -12.41
CA GLU A 278 7.57 -8.06 -12.49
C GLU A 278 7.13 -6.81 -13.24
N GLY A 279 7.60 -5.65 -12.79
CA GLY A 279 7.27 -4.37 -13.37
C GLY A 279 8.45 -3.46 -13.56
N SER A 280 8.30 -2.53 -14.49
CA SER A 280 9.28 -1.49 -14.79
C SER A 280 8.63 -0.13 -14.91
N ASP A 281 9.44 0.92 -14.85
CA ASP A 281 8.98 2.29 -15.04
C ASP A 281 8.32 2.51 -16.42
N ALA A 282 8.82 1.83 -17.46
CA ALA A 282 8.28 1.91 -18.82
C ALA A 282 6.83 1.40 -18.94
N ASP A 283 6.38 0.53 -18.04
CA ASP A 283 4.97 0.07 -18.01
C ASP A 283 3.99 1.25 -17.83
N TYR A 284 4.46 2.39 -17.28
CA TYR A 284 3.65 3.57 -16.94
C TYR A 284 3.74 4.73 -17.94
N ASP A 285 4.44 4.58 -19.07
CA ASP A 285 4.61 5.66 -20.07
C ASP A 285 3.28 6.15 -20.65
N ILE A 286 2.33 5.25 -20.89
CA ILE A 286 0.98 5.61 -21.32
C ILE A 286 0.27 6.53 -20.31
N ILE A 287 0.52 6.35 -19.03
CA ILE A 287 -0.06 7.19 -17.99
C ILE A 287 0.62 8.56 -17.94
N ARG A 288 1.94 8.63 -18.15
CA ARG A 288 2.65 9.91 -18.30
C ARG A 288 2.09 10.74 -19.46
N GLN A 289 1.79 10.07 -20.59
CA GLN A 289 1.16 10.74 -21.74
C GLN A 289 -0.24 11.26 -21.37
N ALA A 290 -1.07 10.46 -20.72
CA ALA A 290 -2.40 10.90 -20.27
C ALA A 290 -2.32 12.05 -19.24
N MET A 291 -1.37 12.01 -18.30
CA MET A 291 -1.12 13.11 -17.35
C MET A 291 -0.71 14.40 -18.06
N LYS A 292 0.13 14.29 -19.08
CA LYS A 292 0.52 15.44 -19.92
C LYS A 292 -0.67 15.99 -20.71
N HIS A 293 -1.45 15.10 -21.35
CA HIS A 293 -2.66 15.47 -22.12
C HIS A 293 -3.69 16.16 -21.23
N SER A 294 -3.95 15.63 -20.04
CA SER A 294 -4.91 16.20 -19.09
C SER A 294 -4.60 17.65 -18.64
N LYS A 295 -3.37 18.15 -18.87
CA LYS A 295 -3.03 19.56 -18.59
C LYS A 295 -3.76 20.54 -19.52
N MET A 296 -4.30 20.05 -20.64
CA MET A 296 -5.09 20.85 -21.58
C MET A 296 -6.58 20.91 -21.20
N PHE A 297 -6.98 20.16 -20.20
CA PHE A 297 -8.36 20.15 -19.70
C PHE A 297 -8.64 21.39 -18.86
#